data_2b315c40f9471e164bec6285a9bd4bc8
#
_entry.id   2b315c40f9471e164bec6285a9bd4bc8
#
_cell.length_a   1.000
_cell.length_b   1.000
_cell.length_c   1.000
_cell.angle_alpha   90.00
_cell.angle_beta   90.00
_cell.angle_gamma   90.00
#
_symmetry.space_group_name_H-M   'P 1'
#
loop_
_entity.id
_entity.type
_entity.pdbx_description
1 polymer ?
#
loop_
_entity_poly.entity_id
_entity_poly.type
_entity_poly.pdbx_seq_one_letter_code
_entity_poly.pdbx_strand_id
1 'polypeptide(L)'
;LIYFFPIHLIAENLLIQSKNISLDKKKEISIFKDQVLVKTKDGDTIISEYAEYNKKTGLIILKKDIKFTDVKNNTVTTEYAEYNENEKIFKSKGDTKIETSENYTVNGKDIIFDNKLKFIQSNQEAFITDKDNNRIYLENFEYLISKKIFKSVGYIEINDELNNSYKFSQLYIDTAKKEILGTDMQAFLNSEDFKISEKNKPRILANTFNINKNKKLF
;
A
#
# COMPACT_ATOMS: atom_id res chain seq x y z
N LEU A 1 -43.28 11.80 -6.33
CA LEU A 1 -41.95 11.82 -5.64
C LEU A 1 -41.64 10.38 -5.24
N ILE A 2 -40.79 9.69 -6.01
CA ILE A 2 -40.38 8.32 -5.70
C ILE A 2 -39.18 8.44 -4.75
N TYR A 3 -39.37 8.12 -3.47
CA TYR A 3 -38.29 8.00 -2.50
C TYR A 3 -37.52 6.70 -2.76
N PHE A 4 -36.32 6.77 -3.33
CA PHE A 4 -35.37 5.67 -3.33
C PHE A 4 -34.78 5.54 -1.92
N PHE A 5 -35.26 4.60 -1.14
CA PHE A 5 -34.57 4.20 0.08
C PHE A 5 -33.38 3.32 -0.32
N PRO A 6 -32.16 3.61 0.15
CA PRO A 6 -31.04 2.70 -0.05
C PRO A 6 -31.35 1.38 0.67
N ILE A 7 -31.20 0.29 -0.07
CA ILE A 7 -31.38 -1.06 0.48
C ILE A 7 -30.11 -1.42 1.24
N HIS A 8 -30.23 -1.91 2.47
CA HIS A 8 -29.10 -2.26 3.33
C HIS A 8 -29.07 -3.75 3.60
N LEU A 9 -27.88 -4.35 3.61
CA LEU A 9 -27.62 -5.64 4.23
C LEU A 9 -26.72 -5.38 5.45
N ILE A 10 -27.16 -5.81 6.61
CA ILE A 10 -26.36 -5.78 7.84
C ILE A 10 -25.85 -7.19 8.06
N ALA A 11 -24.54 -7.39 7.92
CA ALA A 11 -23.82 -8.53 8.41
C ALA A 11 -23.27 -8.19 9.81
N GLU A 12 -22.84 -9.17 10.59
CA GLU A 12 -22.46 -8.98 12.00
C GLU A 12 -21.37 -7.91 12.21
N ASN A 13 -20.51 -7.70 11.20
CA ASN A 13 -19.38 -6.75 11.23
C ASN A 13 -19.36 -5.76 10.06
N LEU A 14 -20.32 -5.82 9.14
CA LEU A 14 -20.35 -5.03 7.93
C LEU A 14 -21.72 -4.43 7.65
N LEU A 15 -21.72 -3.20 7.18
CA LEU A 15 -22.88 -2.57 6.54
C LEU A 15 -22.57 -2.41 5.05
N ILE A 16 -23.36 -3.05 4.19
CA ILE A 16 -23.21 -2.90 2.73
C ILE A 16 -24.47 -2.22 2.17
N GLN A 17 -24.24 -1.16 1.41
CA GLN A 17 -25.29 -0.35 0.76
C GLN A 17 -25.02 -0.28 -0.74
N SER A 18 -26.07 -0.27 -1.55
CA SER A 18 -25.98 -0.03 -3.01
C SER A 18 -27.34 0.39 -3.55
N LYS A 19 -27.38 0.83 -4.82
CA LYS A 19 -28.65 1.11 -5.50
C LYS A 19 -29.42 -0.16 -5.83
N ASN A 20 -28.71 -1.23 -6.20
CA ASN A 20 -29.30 -2.48 -6.65
C ASN A 20 -28.72 -3.66 -5.85
N ILE A 21 -29.61 -4.50 -5.30
CA ILE A 21 -29.24 -5.72 -4.57
C ILE A 21 -29.98 -6.91 -5.16
N SER A 22 -29.27 -8.01 -5.39
CA SER A 22 -29.84 -9.31 -5.71
C SER A 22 -29.28 -10.39 -4.79
N LEU A 23 -30.13 -11.37 -4.46
CA LEU A 23 -29.81 -12.44 -3.51
C LEU A 23 -29.91 -13.80 -4.19
N ASP A 24 -28.84 -14.58 -4.17
CA ASP A 24 -28.87 -16.03 -4.47
C ASP A 24 -28.95 -16.80 -3.16
N LYS A 25 -30.18 -17.16 -2.77
CA LYS A 25 -30.45 -17.88 -1.51
C LYS A 25 -29.82 -19.27 -1.47
N LYS A 26 -29.61 -19.93 -2.63
CA LYS A 26 -29.03 -21.28 -2.69
C LYS A 26 -27.52 -21.24 -2.41
N LYS A 27 -26.85 -20.20 -2.86
CA LYS A 27 -25.40 -20.02 -2.69
C LYS A 27 -25.02 -19.16 -1.50
N GLU A 28 -26.00 -18.56 -0.81
CA GLU A 28 -25.80 -17.57 0.26
C GLU A 28 -24.93 -16.37 -0.20
N ILE A 29 -25.14 -15.97 -1.47
CA ILE A 29 -24.40 -14.86 -2.09
C ILE A 29 -25.35 -13.68 -2.27
N SER A 30 -24.87 -12.50 -1.87
CA SER A 30 -25.52 -11.22 -2.13
C SER A 30 -24.69 -10.43 -3.14
N ILE A 31 -25.33 -9.94 -4.20
CA ILE A 31 -24.68 -9.14 -5.25
C ILE A 31 -25.20 -7.71 -5.13
N PHE A 32 -24.29 -6.78 -5.08
CA PHE A 32 -24.51 -5.34 -4.96
C PHE A 32 -23.97 -4.66 -6.21
N LYS A 33 -24.74 -3.75 -6.78
CA LYS A 33 -24.36 -3.01 -7.99
C LYS A 33 -24.70 -1.54 -7.83
N ASP A 34 -23.92 -0.72 -8.49
CA ASP A 34 -24.10 0.72 -8.60
C ASP A 34 -23.96 1.44 -7.25
N GLN A 35 -22.87 2.17 -7.10
CA GLN A 35 -22.54 2.94 -5.90
C GLN A 35 -22.52 2.09 -4.62
N VAL A 36 -21.75 1.01 -4.67
CA VAL A 36 -21.57 0.16 -3.51
C VAL A 36 -20.74 0.88 -2.45
N LEU A 37 -21.23 0.88 -1.21
CA LEU A 37 -20.52 1.37 -0.03
C LEU A 37 -20.50 0.27 1.03
N VAL A 38 -19.30 -0.17 1.40
CA VAL A 38 -19.08 -1.09 2.52
C VAL A 38 -18.49 -0.30 3.68
N LYS A 39 -19.07 -0.43 4.86
CA LYS A 39 -18.52 0.10 6.11
C LYS A 39 -18.20 -1.04 7.04
N THR A 40 -16.97 -1.08 7.54
CA THR A 40 -16.54 -2.06 8.54
C THR A 40 -16.86 -1.57 9.95
N LYS A 41 -16.94 -2.47 10.90
CA LYS A 41 -17.10 -2.13 12.32
C LYS A 41 -15.93 -1.29 12.87
N ASP A 42 -14.74 -1.45 12.29
CA ASP A 42 -13.53 -0.73 12.68
C ASP A 42 -13.50 0.71 12.12
N GLY A 43 -14.50 1.10 11.31
CA GLY A 43 -14.64 2.44 10.74
C GLY A 43 -14.04 2.60 9.35
N ASP A 44 -13.43 1.56 8.78
CA ASP A 44 -12.92 1.60 7.41
C ASP A 44 -14.09 1.61 6.42
N THR A 45 -13.88 2.22 5.26
CA THR A 45 -14.87 2.30 4.18
C THR A 45 -14.30 1.78 2.88
N ILE A 46 -15.16 1.10 2.07
CA ILE A 46 -14.81 0.69 0.72
C ILE A 46 -15.93 1.14 -0.22
N ILE A 47 -15.55 1.81 -1.30
CA ILE A 47 -16.46 2.19 -2.39
C ILE A 47 -16.10 1.36 -3.61
N SER A 48 -17.10 0.94 -4.40
CA SER A 48 -16.91 0.27 -5.67
C SER A 48 -18.18 0.34 -6.52
N GLU A 49 -18.11 -0.05 -7.80
CA GLU A 49 -19.30 -0.18 -8.65
C GLU A 49 -19.97 -1.56 -8.51
N TYR A 50 -19.24 -2.55 -8.00
CA TYR A 50 -19.75 -3.92 -7.84
C TYR A 50 -19.16 -4.57 -6.59
N ALA A 51 -20.00 -5.26 -5.83
CA ALA A 51 -19.56 -6.18 -4.78
C ALA A 51 -20.38 -7.48 -4.79
N GLU A 52 -19.70 -8.57 -4.49
CA GLU A 52 -20.29 -9.89 -4.25
C GLU A 52 -19.88 -10.36 -2.87
N TYR A 53 -20.84 -10.52 -1.97
CA TYR A 53 -20.63 -10.95 -0.60
C TYR A 53 -21.11 -12.38 -0.38
N ASN A 54 -20.21 -13.25 0.02
CA ASN A 54 -20.53 -14.61 0.44
C ASN A 54 -20.63 -14.69 1.96
N LYS A 55 -21.84 -14.80 2.48
CA LYS A 55 -22.11 -14.79 3.92
C LYS A 55 -21.44 -15.97 4.66
N LYS A 56 -21.31 -17.13 3.99
CA LYS A 56 -20.73 -18.33 4.59
C LYS A 56 -19.23 -18.20 4.84
N THR A 57 -18.52 -17.54 3.95
CA THR A 57 -17.06 -17.42 4.01
C THR A 57 -16.60 -16.07 4.55
N GLY A 58 -17.49 -15.07 4.61
CA GLY A 58 -17.14 -13.69 4.94
C GLY A 58 -16.33 -12.99 3.85
N LEU A 59 -16.32 -13.54 2.61
CA LEU A 59 -15.56 -12.98 1.50
C LEU A 59 -16.40 -11.99 0.72
N ILE A 60 -15.83 -10.81 0.47
CA ILE A 60 -16.33 -9.80 -0.46
C ILE A 60 -15.41 -9.72 -1.66
N ILE A 61 -15.94 -9.87 -2.86
CA ILE A 61 -15.25 -9.61 -4.11
C ILE A 61 -15.73 -8.24 -4.62
N LEU A 62 -14.79 -7.35 -4.88
CA LEU A 62 -15.02 -5.98 -5.31
C LEU A 62 -14.48 -5.77 -6.72
N LYS A 63 -15.20 -5.01 -7.55
CA LYS A 63 -14.77 -4.73 -8.93
C LYS A 63 -15.13 -3.31 -9.33
N LYS A 64 -14.24 -2.69 -10.09
CA LYS A 64 -14.34 -1.35 -10.70
C LYS A 64 -14.32 -0.22 -9.70
N ASP A 65 -13.45 0.72 -9.93
CA ASP A 65 -13.34 1.97 -9.20
C ASP A 65 -13.30 1.78 -7.67
N ILE A 66 -12.51 0.79 -7.23
CA ILE A 66 -12.42 0.45 -5.82
C ILE A 66 -11.58 1.50 -5.12
N LYS A 67 -12.13 2.07 -4.04
CA LYS A 67 -11.42 2.94 -3.11
C LYS A 67 -11.68 2.46 -1.69
N PHE A 68 -10.66 1.88 -1.07
CA PHE A 68 -10.62 1.61 0.37
C PHE A 68 -10.08 2.84 1.09
N THR A 69 -10.65 3.20 2.23
CA THR A 69 -10.18 4.30 3.09
C THR A 69 -10.22 3.83 4.54
N ASP A 70 -9.08 3.88 5.22
CA ASP A 70 -9.00 3.56 6.64
C ASP A 70 -9.34 4.77 7.54
N VAL A 71 -9.44 4.53 8.84
CA VAL A 71 -9.76 5.57 9.85
C VAL A 71 -8.70 6.66 9.96
N LYS A 72 -7.51 6.51 9.38
CA LYS A 72 -6.43 7.50 9.34
C LYS A 72 -6.40 8.28 8.03
N ASN A 73 -7.38 8.07 7.14
CA ASN A 73 -7.44 8.61 5.78
C ASN A 73 -6.33 8.10 4.84
N ASN A 74 -5.72 6.93 5.12
CA ASN A 74 -4.94 6.25 4.11
C ASN A 74 -5.90 5.66 3.08
N THR A 75 -5.57 5.75 1.79
CA THR A 75 -6.43 5.24 0.72
C THR A 75 -5.71 4.20 -0.11
N VAL A 76 -6.48 3.21 -0.60
CA VAL A 76 -6.03 2.23 -1.58
C VAL A 76 -7.01 2.26 -2.75
N THR A 77 -6.52 2.47 -3.97
CA THR A 77 -7.33 2.44 -5.19
C THR A 77 -6.86 1.33 -6.11
N THR A 78 -7.81 0.58 -6.69
CA THR A 78 -7.56 -0.55 -7.60
C THR A 78 -8.83 -0.90 -8.37
N GLU A 79 -8.73 -1.77 -9.39
CA GLU A 79 -9.87 -2.22 -10.20
C GLU A 79 -10.47 -3.55 -9.72
N TYR A 80 -9.71 -4.34 -8.97
CA TYR A 80 -10.17 -5.61 -8.40
C TYR A 80 -9.60 -5.79 -7.00
N ALA A 81 -10.45 -6.20 -6.06
CA ALA A 81 -10.02 -6.56 -4.71
C ALA A 81 -10.89 -7.63 -4.10
N GLU A 82 -10.31 -8.32 -3.13
CA GLU A 82 -10.99 -9.23 -2.22
C GLU A 82 -10.80 -8.74 -0.79
N TYR A 83 -11.89 -8.73 -0.01
CA TYR A 83 -11.85 -8.44 1.42
C TYR A 83 -12.47 -9.59 2.19
N ASN A 84 -11.73 -10.17 3.13
CA ASN A 84 -12.24 -11.18 4.04
C ASN A 84 -12.52 -10.53 5.40
N GLU A 85 -13.82 -10.49 5.79
CA GLU A 85 -14.23 -9.85 7.04
C GLU A 85 -13.77 -10.60 8.30
N ASN A 86 -13.64 -11.92 8.22
CA ASN A 86 -13.24 -12.76 9.35
C ASN A 86 -11.73 -12.67 9.62
N GLU A 87 -10.95 -12.61 8.55
CA GLU A 87 -9.49 -12.49 8.58
C GLU A 87 -9.02 -11.04 8.66
N LYS A 88 -9.88 -10.08 8.26
CA LYS A 88 -9.58 -8.66 8.09
C LYS A 88 -8.44 -8.42 7.09
N ILE A 89 -8.41 -9.20 6.03
CA ILE A 89 -7.42 -9.12 4.97
C ILE A 89 -8.06 -8.52 3.73
N PHE A 90 -7.44 -7.45 3.20
CA PHE A 90 -7.71 -6.87 1.90
C PHE A 90 -6.61 -7.27 0.93
N LYS A 91 -6.98 -7.76 -0.25
CA LYS A 91 -6.05 -8.14 -1.33
C LYS A 91 -6.48 -7.45 -2.61
N SER A 92 -5.64 -6.61 -3.17
CA SER A 92 -5.84 -6.11 -4.53
C SER A 92 -5.26 -7.09 -5.55
N LYS A 93 -5.71 -6.97 -6.79
CA LYS A 93 -5.16 -7.71 -7.93
C LYS A 93 -4.93 -6.74 -9.10
N GLY A 94 -3.72 -6.77 -9.63
CA GLY A 94 -3.27 -5.83 -10.64
C GLY A 94 -2.82 -4.50 -10.04
N ASP A 95 -2.81 -3.46 -10.88
CA ASP A 95 -2.32 -2.14 -10.50
C ASP A 95 -3.08 -1.57 -9.30
N THR A 96 -2.32 -1.06 -8.35
CA THR A 96 -2.83 -0.56 -7.09
C THR A 96 -2.05 0.66 -6.65
N LYS A 97 -2.77 1.72 -6.29
CA LYS A 97 -2.19 2.94 -5.73
C LYS A 97 -2.58 3.06 -4.26
N ILE A 98 -1.60 3.34 -3.41
CA ILE A 98 -1.80 3.66 -2.00
C ILE A 98 -1.37 5.12 -1.78
N GLU A 99 -2.20 5.89 -1.11
CA GLU A 99 -1.88 7.25 -0.65
C GLU A 99 -2.05 7.28 0.87
N THR A 100 -0.99 7.70 1.56
CA THR A 100 -1.00 7.74 3.02
C THR A 100 -1.25 9.17 3.54
N SER A 101 -1.82 9.27 4.73
CA SER A 101 -1.98 10.54 5.44
C SER A 101 -0.64 11.25 5.77
N GLU A 102 0.48 10.53 5.64
CA GLU A 102 1.84 11.07 5.83
C GLU A 102 2.47 11.53 4.49
N ASN A 103 1.69 11.64 3.40
CA ASN A 103 2.11 12.04 2.05
C ASN A 103 3.10 11.08 1.36
N TYR A 104 2.97 9.78 1.61
CA TYR A 104 3.61 8.76 0.78
C TYR A 104 2.63 8.29 -0.29
N THR A 105 3.13 8.09 -1.50
CA THR A 105 2.39 7.44 -2.59
C THR A 105 3.12 6.16 -2.97
N VAL A 106 2.41 5.03 -2.99
CA VAL A 106 2.92 3.74 -3.46
C VAL A 106 2.12 3.31 -4.68
N ASN A 107 2.77 3.10 -5.80
CA ASN A 107 2.21 2.46 -6.99
C ASN A 107 2.81 1.07 -7.09
N GLY A 108 2.00 0.03 -6.99
CA GLY A 108 2.45 -1.35 -6.99
C GLY A 108 1.39 -2.27 -7.56
N LYS A 109 1.59 -3.58 -7.43
CA LYS A 109 0.66 -4.61 -7.88
C LYS A 109 0.41 -5.63 -6.78
N ASP A 110 -0.77 -6.24 -6.80
CA ASP A 110 -1.11 -7.38 -5.94
C ASP A 110 -0.81 -7.12 -4.46
N ILE A 111 -1.28 -5.97 -3.96
CA ILE A 111 -1.04 -5.53 -2.57
C ILE A 111 -1.89 -6.35 -1.60
N ILE A 112 -1.27 -6.83 -0.54
CA ILE A 112 -1.94 -7.46 0.59
C ILE A 112 -1.86 -6.52 1.79
N PHE A 113 -3.01 -6.18 2.36
CA PHE A 113 -3.12 -5.46 3.61
C PHE A 113 -3.80 -6.36 4.65
N ASP A 114 -3.06 -6.76 5.67
CA ASP A 114 -3.57 -7.52 6.82
C ASP A 114 -3.81 -6.56 7.98
N ASN A 115 -5.08 -6.26 8.22
CA ASN A 115 -5.46 -5.33 9.30
C ASN A 115 -5.36 -5.97 10.69
N LYS A 116 -5.35 -7.30 10.79
CA LYS A 116 -5.19 -8.03 12.06
C LYS A 116 -3.73 -8.07 12.50
N LEU A 117 -2.84 -8.44 11.60
CA LEU A 117 -1.39 -8.50 11.85
C LEU A 117 -0.70 -7.15 11.64
N LYS A 118 -1.43 -6.16 11.08
CA LYS A 118 -0.93 -4.80 10.84
C LYS A 118 0.29 -4.77 9.95
N PHE A 119 0.20 -5.39 8.78
CA PHE A 119 1.22 -5.28 7.75
C PHE A 119 0.65 -5.03 6.36
N ILE A 120 1.50 -4.47 5.48
CA ILE A 120 1.25 -4.30 4.05
C ILE A 120 2.41 -4.94 3.31
N GLN A 121 2.12 -5.69 2.25
CA GLN A 121 3.18 -6.28 1.41
C GLN A 121 2.77 -6.38 -0.04
N SER A 122 3.78 -6.43 -0.91
CA SER A 122 3.69 -6.94 -2.27
C SER A 122 4.95 -7.73 -2.62
N ASN A 123 4.77 -8.83 -3.35
CA ASN A 123 5.85 -9.60 -3.95
C ASN A 123 6.10 -9.19 -5.41
N GLN A 124 5.53 -8.06 -5.83
CA GLN A 124 5.68 -7.48 -7.16
C GLN A 124 6.38 -6.13 -7.05
N GLU A 125 6.88 -5.64 -8.17
CA GLU A 125 7.51 -4.32 -8.24
C GLU A 125 6.60 -3.21 -7.73
N ALA A 126 7.22 -2.22 -7.09
CA ALA A 126 6.55 -1.04 -6.60
C ALA A 126 7.41 0.22 -6.74
N PHE A 127 6.73 1.36 -6.93
CA PHE A 127 7.33 2.68 -6.95
C PHE A 127 6.75 3.48 -5.78
N ILE A 128 7.63 3.95 -4.91
CA ILE A 128 7.25 4.78 -3.77
C ILE A 128 7.76 6.19 -4.02
N THR A 129 6.90 7.18 -3.82
CA THR A 129 7.29 8.59 -3.70
C THR A 129 7.02 9.02 -2.28
N ASP A 130 8.03 9.53 -1.60
CA ASP A 130 7.88 10.05 -0.24
C ASP A 130 7.49 11.54 -0.23
N LYS A 131 7.29 12.08 0.97
CA LYS A 131 6.92 13.49 1.19
C LYS A 131 7.98 14.49 0.71
N ASP A 132 9.23 14.08 0.55
CA ASP A 132 10.36 14.90 0.12
C ASP A 132 10.67 14.66 -1.37
N ASN A 133 9.74 14.03 -2.15
CA ASN A 133 9.86 13.67 -3.56
C ASN A 133 10.99 12.68 -3.90
N ASN A 134 11.54 11.98 -2.92
CA ASN A 134 12.42 10.86 -3.21
C ASN A 134 11.64 9.77 -3.92
N ARG A 135 12.23 9.18 -4.96
CA ARG A 135 11.62 8.10 -5.74
C ARG A 135 12.34 6.80 -5.45
N ILE A 136 11.59 5.80 -5.04
CA ILE A 136 12.10 4.50 -4.62
C ILE A 136 11.47 3.44 -5.52
N TYR A 137 12.30 2.69 -6.23
CA TYR A 137 11.91 1.49 -6.94
C TYR A 137 12.28 0.26 -6.12
N LEU A 138 11.39 -0.73 -6.08
CA LEU A 138 11.51 -1.96 -5.30
C LEU A 138 10.97 -3.14 -6.11
N GLU A 139 11.62 -4.30 -6.06
CA GLU A 139 11.07 -5.55 -6.64
C GLU A 139 9.99 -6.18 -5.75
N ASN A 140 9.99 -5.87 -4.47
CA ASN A 140 9.01 -6.30 -3.48
C ASN A 140 9.11 -5.41 -2.24
N PHE A 141 8.12 -5.48 -1.36
CA PHE A 141 8.22 -4.84 -0.05
C PHE A 141 7.33 -5.49 1.01
N GLU A 142 7.72 -5.32 2.26
CA GLU A 142 6.93 -5.58 3.45
C GLU A 142 7.02 -4.38 4.40
N TYR A 143 5.89 -3.89 4.88
CA TYR A 143 5.81 -2.84 5.89
C TYR A 143 5.03 -3.30 7.10
N LEU A 144 5.71 -3.47 8.24
CA LEU A 144 5.12 -3.81 9.53
C LEU A 144 4.65 -2.53 10.22
N ILE A 145 3.36 -2.20 10.07
CA ILE A 145 2.77 -0.94 10.50
C ILE A 145 2.94 -0.72 12.01
N SER A 146 2.70 -1.77 12.83
CA SER A 146 2.78 -1.69 14.29
C SER A 146 4.21 -1.44 14.80
N LYS A 147 5.21 -1.94 14.08
CA LYS A 147 6.63 -1.79 14.40
C LYS A 147 7.29 -0.63 13.68
N LYS A 148 6.61 -0.05 12.68
CA LYS A 148 7.14 0.97 11.78
C LYS A 148 8.42 0.51 11.06
N ILE A 149 8.45 -0.75 10.64
CA ILE A 149 9.58 -1.38 9.98
C ILE A 149 9.22 -1.65 8.53
N PHE A 150 10.04 -1.13 7.62
CA PHE A 150 10.00 -1.41 6.19
C PHE A 150 11.15 -2.33 5.80
N LYS A 151 10.89 -3.28 4.90
CA LYS A 151 11.87 -4.22 4.36
C LYS A 151 11.65 -4.42 2.88
N SER A 152 12.75 -4.58 2.15
CA SER A 152 12.78 -5.03 0.77
C SER A 152 14.03 -5.85 0.51
N VAL A 153 13.92 -6.84 -0.38
CA VAL A 153 15.02 -7.73 -0.81
C VAL A 153 14.98 -7.83 -2.34
N GLY A 154 16.12 -7.79 -2.99
CA GLY A 154 16.26 -7.75 -4.43
C GLY A 154 16.75 -6.38 -4.89
N TYR A 155 16.52 -6.02 -6.14
CA TYR A 155 16.96 -4.73 -6.66
C TYR A 155 16.14 -3.58 -6.06
N ILE A 156 16.85 -2.65 -5.46
CA ILE A 156 16.29 -1.45 -4.86
C ILE A 156 17.04 -0.24 -5.42
N GLU A 157 16.34 0.75 -5.92
CA GLU A 157 16.92 2.01 -6.38
C GLU A 157 16.18 3.20 -5.75
N ILE A 158 16.94 4.09 -5.13
CA ILE A 158 16.44 5.33 -4.53
C ILE A 158 17.05 6.50 -5.29
N ASN A 159 16.23 7.39 -5.79
CA ASN A 159 16.65 8.66 -6.39
C ASN A 159 16.11 9.79 -5.51
N ASP A 160 17.02 10.59 -4.95
CA ASP A 160 16.65 11.73 -4.11
C ASP A 160 16.34 12.99 -4.94
N GLU A 161 15.87 14.04 -4.28
CA GLU A 161 15.53 15.32 -4.90
C GLU A 161 16.74 16.04 -5.56
N LEU A 162 17.96 15.70 -5.14
CA LEU A 162 19.22 16.23 -5.69
C LEU A 162 19.75 15.39 -6.86
N ASN A 163 18.97 14.42 -7.36
CA ASN A 163 19.36 13.47 -8.40
C ASN A 163 20.56 12.58 -8.03
N ASN A 164 20.79 12.33 -6.75
CA ASN A 164 21.66 11.24 -6.33
C ASN A 164 20.91 9.92 -6.46
N SER A 165 21.61 8.86 -6.91
CA SER A 165 21.05 7.52 -7.04
C SER A 165 21.75 6.57 -6.06
N TYR A 166 20.95 5.79 -5.33
CA TYR A 166 21.42 4.81 -4.37
C TYR A 166 20.81 3.45 -4.72
N LYS A 167 21.64 2.42 -4.85
CA LYS A 167 21.22 1.05 -5.15
C LYS A 167 21.56 0.14 -3.98
N PHE A 168 20.70 -0.86 -3.73
CA PHE A 168 20.87 -1.84 -2.66
C PHE A 168 20.37 -3.20 -3.14
N SER A 169 20.88 -4.28 -2.52
CA SER A 169 20.31 -5.63 -2.65
C SER A 169 19.32 -5.96 -1.53
N GLN A 170 19.44 -5.31 -0.39
CA GLN A 170 18.51 -5.41 0.72
C GLN A 170 18.40 -4.07 1.44
N LEU A 171 17.22 -3.74 1.90
CA LEU A 171 16.95 -2.53 2.66
C LEU A 171 16.03 -2.84 3.85
N TYR A 172 16.42 -2.33 5.00
CA TYR A 172 15.65 -2.35 6.23
C TYR A 172 15.60 -0.94 6.80
N ILE A 173 14.41 -0.43 7.06
CA ILE A 173 14.20 0.91 7.60
C ILE A 173 13.34 0.81 8.86
N ASP A 174 13.89 1.21 10.00
CA ASP A 174 13.14 1.43 11.24
C ASP A 174 12.81 2.92 11.36
N THR A 175 11.59 3.31 10.98
CA THR A 175 11.19 4.72 10.99
C THR A 175 11.00 5.27 12.40
N ALA A 176 10.76 4.41 13.40
CA ALA A 176 10.68 4.81 14.81
C ALA A 176 12.04 5.16 15.38
N LYS A 177 13.07 4.35 15.08
CA LYS A 177 14.45 4.59 15.49
C LYS A 177 15.21 5.52 14.57
N LYS A 178 14.64 5.85 13.39
CA LYS A 178 15.33 6.59 12.31
C LYS A 178 16.61 5.90 11.86
N GLU A 179 16.56 4.59 11.73
CA GLU A 179 17.69 3.73 11.37
C GLU A 179 17.44 3.11 10.00
N ILE A 180 18.48 3.13 9.17
CA ILE A 180 18.47 2.52 7.83
C ILE A 180 19.65 1.56 7.75
N LEU A 181 19.38 0.30 7.43
CA LEU A 181 20.37 -0.73 7.17
C LEU A 181 20.22 -1.20 5.73
N GLY A 182 21.32 -1.34 5.01
CA GLY A 182 21.33 -1.83 3.65
C GLY A 182 22.55 -2.69 3.35
N THR A 183 22.46 -3.51 2.30
CA THR A 183 23.58 -4.30 1.79
C THR A 183 23.87 -3.97 0.34
N ASP A 184 25.13 -4.18 -0.06
CA ASP A 184 25.62 -3.97 -1.44
C ASP A 184 25.31 -2.58 -1.98
N MET A 185 25.49 -1.57 -1.13
CA MET A 185 25.19 -0.19 -1.46
C MET A 185 26.11 0.33 -2.56
N GLN A 186 25.51 0.94 -3.58
CA GLN A 186 26.17 1.73 -4.60
C GLN A 186 25.52 3.11 -4.63
N ALA A 187 26.24 4.15 -4.25
CA ALA A 187 25.76 5.52 -4.36
C ALA A 187 26.46 6.24 -5.52
N PHE A 188 25.67 6.92 -6.33
CA PHE A 188 26.13 7.75 -7.44
C PHE A 188 25.65 9.17 -7.16
N LEU A 189 26.59 10.06 -6.82
CA LEU A 189 26.27 11.42 -6.45
C LEU A 189 26.16 12.33 -7.68
N ASN A 190 25.32 13.35 -7.59
CA ASN A 190 25.14 14.31 -8.68
C ASN A 190 26.45 15.04 -8.98
N SER A 191 26.89 14.99 -10.22
CA SER A 191 28.18 15.60 -10.65
C SER A 191 28.15 17.13 -10.65
N GLU A 192 26.96 17.74 -10.77
CA GLU A 192 26.81 19.20 -10.76
C GLU A 192 27.20 19.82 -9.42
N ASP A 193 26.87 19.16 -8.32
CA ASP A 193 27.21 19.61 -6.96
C ASP A 193 28.74 19.66 -6.72
N PHE A 194 29.48 18.80 -7.44
CA PHE A 194 30.93 18.70 -7.34
C PHE A 194 31.67 19.44 -8.47
N LYS A 195 30.95 20.10 -9.41
CA LYS A 195 31.51 20.77 -10.60
C LYS A 195 32.46 19.89 -11.43
N ILE A 196 32.14 18.60 -11.54
CA ILE A 196 32.92 17.63 -12.31
C ILE A 196 32.09 17.06 -13.47
N SER A 197 32.78 16.52 -14.49
CA SER A 197 32.07 15.96 -15.64
C SER A 197 31.31 14.69 -15.27
N GLU A 198 30.20 14.42 -15.95
CA GLU A 198 29.38 13.20 -15.74
C GLU A 198 30.17 11.90 -15.82
N LYS A 199 31.26 11.85 -16.62
CA LYS A 199 32.13 10.67 -16.71
C LYS A 199 32.84 10.34 -15.41
N ASN A 200 32.97 11.29 -14.51
CA ASN A 200 33.68 11.18 -13.24
C ASN A 200 32.76 11.31 -12.02
N LYS A 201 31.49 10.93 -12.15
CA LYS A 201 30.53 10.95 -11.04
C LYS A 201 31.12 10.32 -9.77
N PRO A 202 31.08 11.01 -8.62
CA PRO A 202 31.52 10.44 -7.36
C PRO A 202 30.71 9.19 -7.03
N ARG A 203 31.40 8.14 -6.60
CA ARG A 203 30.78 6.85 -6.26
C ARG A 203 31.20 6.42 -4.88
N ILE A 204 30.25 5.84 -4.15
CA ILE A 204 30.51 5.19 -2.87
C ILE A 204 30.03 3.75 -3.02
N LEU A 205 30.87 2.78 -2.69
CA LEU A 205 30.54 1.37 -2.70
C LEU A 205 30.74 0.84 -1.28
N ALA A 206 29.77 0.13 -0.75
CA ALA A 206 29.86 -0.48 0.57
C ALA A 206 29.07 -1.80 0.62
N ASN A 207 29.67 -2.85 1.18
CA ASN A 207 28.98 -4.13 1.36
C ASN A 207 27.85 -4.03 2.39
N THR A 208 28.03 -3.17 3.39
CA THR A 208 27.02 -2.89 4.40
C THR A 208 26.93 -1.39 4.63
N PHE A 209 25.73 -0.93 4.90
CA PHE A 209 25.42 0.47 5.12
C PHE A 209 24.52 0.60 6.33
N ASN A 210 24.86 1.50 7.24
CA ASN A 210 24.08 1.80 8.42
C ASN A 210 24.05 3.31 8.66
N ILE A 211 22.87 3.89 8.63
CA ILE A 211 22.63 5.27 9.08
C ILE A 211 21.70 5.23 10.29
N ASN A 212 22.12 5.91 11.35
CA ASN A 212 21.26 6.20 12.49
C ASN A 212 21.20 7.74 12.65
N LYS A 213 20.07 8.34 12.23
CA LYS A 213 19.88 9.81 12.27
C LYS A 213 19.85 10.40 13.69
N ASN A 214 19.74 9.56 14.72
CA ASN A 214 19.81 10.01 16.12
C ASN A 214 21.26 10.08 16.68
N LYS A 215 22.20 9.42 15.99
CA LYS A 215 23.63 9.52 16.35
C LYS A 215 24.24 10.65 15.53
N LYS A 216 24.54 11.79 16.17
CA LYS A 216 25.46 12.77 15.58
C LYS A 216 26.83 12.08 15.50
N LEU A 217 27.31 11.82 14.29
CA LEU A 217 28.73 11.53 14.06
C LEU A 217 29.46 12.84 14.30
N PHE A 218 30.23 12.89 15.36
CA PHE A 218 31.21 13.95 15.61
C PHE A 218 32.49 13.61 14.85
#